data_0b8b7c4740d7da4b4b85b5090d539ccc
#
_entry.id   0b8b7c4740d7da4b4b85b5090d539ccc
#
_cell.length_a   1.000
_cell.length_b   1.000
_cell.length_c   1.000
_cell.angle_alpha   90.00
_cell.angle_beta   90.00
_cell.angle_gamma   90.00
#
_symmetry.space_group_name_H-M   'P 1'
#
loop_
_entity.id
_entity.type
_entity.pdbx_description
1 polymer ?
#
loop_
_entity_poly.entity_id
_entity_poly.type
_entity_poly.pdbx_seq_one_letter_code
_entity_poly.pdbx_strand_id
1 'polypeptide(L)'
;MKQFLMILTFLCTAGMASGQNKAASSVVIPDSLQVLDKDPNFTTYTAAAFNQCWAAYPGAQLVDVRSAEEYAKGHIASAQNIDVKKDSFLALADSLLDKSKPVAVYCKGGVRSRIAAKQLLAKGFMVYNLQDGYDGWLRYWNEQ
;
A
#
# COMPACT_ATOMS: atom_id res chain seq x y z
N MET A 1 -28.51 -24.10 -12.35
CA MET A 1 -28.59 -22.69 -11.94
C MET A 1 -27.18 -22.11 -11.93
N LYS A 2 -26.86 -21.31 -12.92
CA LYS A 2 -25.52 -20.64 -13.02
C LYS A 2 -25.59 -19.37 -12.19
N GLN A 3 -24.94 -19.35 -11.03
CA GLN A 3 -24.74 -18.11 -10.29
C GLN A 3 -23.69 -17.30 -11.03
N PHE A 4 -24.12 -16.21 -11.65
CA PHE A 4 -23.25 -15.16 -12.16
C PHE A 4 -22.62 -14.47 -10.95
N LEU A 5 -21.35 -14.77 -10.72
CA LEU A 5 -20.53 -14.03 -9.80
C LEU A 5 -20.26 -12.66 -10.44
N MET A 6 -21.07 -11.68 -10.11
CA MET A 6 -20.86 -10.30 -10.49
C MET A 6 -19.63 -9.81 -9.73
N ILE A 7 -18.48 -9.82 -10.39
CA ILE A 7 -17.28 -9.14 -9.92
C ILE A 7 -17.60 -7.64 -10.03
N LEU A 8 -18.07 -7.08 -8.92
CA LEU A 8 -18.23 -5.64 -8.79
C LEU A 8 -16.80 -5.06 -8.72
N THR A 9 -16.24 -4.72 -9.89
CA THR A 9 -15.05 -3.91 -9.98
C THR A 9 -15.41 -2.51 -9.47
N PHE A 10 -15.25 -2.32 -8.17
CA PHE A 10 -15.32 -1.00 -7.59
C PHE A 10 -14.10 -0.23 -8.07
N LEU A 11 -14.30 0.50 -9.16
CA LEU A 11 -13.33 1.47 -9.64
C LEU A 11 -13.28 2.57 -8.60
N CYS A 12 -12.28 2.57 -7.74
CA CYS A 12 -11.98 3.70 -6.87
C CYS A 12 -11.46 4.81 -7.79
N THR A 13 -12.38 5.51 -8.45
CA THR A 13 -12.05 6.68 -9.25
C THR A 13 -11.61 7.77 -8.29
N ALA A 14 -10.30 7.95 -8.17
CA ALA A 14 -9.74 9.14 -7.57
C ALA A 14 -10.21 10.34 -8.39
N GLY A 15 -11.19 11.07 -7.88
CA GLY A 15 -11.60 12.33 -8.46
C GLY A 15 -10.38 13.23 -8.56
N MET A 16 -10.03 13.65 -9.77
CA MET A 16 -9.01 14.67 -10.01
C MET A 16 -9.48 15.99 -9.41
N ALA A 17 -9.13 16.22 -8.15
CA ALA A 17 -9.15 17.55 -7.60
C ALA A 17 -7.86 18.23 -8.02
N SER A 18 -7.97 19.11 -8.99
CA SER A 18 -6.96 20.07 -9.40
C SER A 18 -6.73 21.05 -8.27
N GLY A 19 -5.84 20.73 -7.35
CA GLY A 19 -5.42 21.59 -6.26
C GLY A 19 -3.91 21.60 -6.21
N GLN A 20 -3.31 22.72 -6.63
CA GLN A 20 -1.89 23.00 -6.45
C GLN A 20 -1.58 22.98 -4.95
N ASN A 21 -0.93 21.94 -4.45
CA ASN A 21 -0.39 21.93 -3.11
C ASN A 21 1.13 22.02 -3.13
N LYS A 22 1.55 23.13 -2.59
CA LYS A 22 2.90 23.56 -2.30
C LYS A 22 3.62 22.55 -1.40
N ALA A 23 4.82 22.15 -1.83
CA ALA A 23 5.88 21.55 -1.02
C ALA A 23 5.54 20.29 -0.22
N ALA A 24 5.19 19.21 -0.91
CA ALA A 24 5.55 17.89 -0.42
C ALA A 24 7.06 17.70 -0.66
N SER A 25 7.80 17.37 0.39
CA SER A 25 9.18 16.89 0.28
C SER A 25 9.16 15.74 -0.74
N SER A 26 9.68 15.99 -1.95
CA SER A 26 9.66 15.01 -3.03
C SER A 26 10.62 13.87 -2.64
N VAL A 27 10.04 12.79 -2.15
CA VAL A 27 10.77 11.53 -2.01
C VAL A 27 11.23 11.12 -3.41
N VAL A 28 12.54 11.12 -3.65
CA VAL A 28 13.10 10.69 -4.93
C VAL A 28 12.88 9.19 -5.05
N ILE A 29 11.97 8.80 -5.92
CA ILE A 29 11.71 7.39 -6.24
C ILE A 29 12.76 6.97 -7.30
N PRO A 30 13.58 5.96 -7.03
CA PRO A 30 14.53 5.44 -8.01
C PRO A 30 13.83 4.99 -9.30
N ASP A 31 14.43 5.24 -10.46
CA ASP A 31 13.87 4.89 -11.78
C ASP A 31 13.48 3.42 -11.88
N SER A 32 14.26 2.53 -11.25
CA SER A 32 13.96 1.09 -11.19
C SER A 32 12.64 0.73 -10.50
N LEU A 33 12.08 1.65 -9.73
CA LEU A 33 10.80 1.49 -9.04
C LEU A 33 9.66 2.32 -9.68
N GLN A 34 9.96 3.23 -10.59
CA GLN A 34 8.94 4.00 -11.31
C GLN A 34 8.15 3.14 -12.30
N VAL A 35 8.78 2.08 -12.81
CA VAL A 35 8.10 1.12 -13.72
C VAL A 35 6.91 0.41 -13.07
N LEU A 36 6.84 0.38 -11.75
CA LEU A 36 5.70 -0.21 -11.02
C LEU A 36 4.38 0.48 -11.35
N ASP A 37 4.40 1.80 -11.61
CA ASP A 37 3.18 2.56 -11.88
C ASP A 37 2.51 2.17 -13.22
N LYS A 38 3.18 1.32 -14.02
CA LYS A 38 2.64 0.74 -15.25
C LYS A 38 2.08 -0.68 -15.05
N ASP A 39 2.28 -1.28 -13.89
CA ASP A 39 1.75 -2.62 -13.60
C ASP A 39 0.25 -2.52 -13.28
N PRO A 40 -0.62 -3.26 -13.97
CA PRO A 40 -2.07 -3.22 -13.76
C PRO A 40 -2.48 -3.68 -12.36
N ASN A 41 -1.63 -4.43 -11.66
CA ASN A 41 -1.88 -4.92 -10.31
C ASN A 41 -1.25 -4.04 -9.22
N PHE A 42 -0.72 -2.87 -9.59
CA PHE A 42 -0.11 -1.91 -8.68
C PHE A 42 -0.77 -0.54 -8.77
N THR A 43 -1.08 0.04 -7.62
CA THR A 43 -1.58 1.42 -7.53
C THR A 43 -1.00 2.11 -6.31
N THR A 44 -0.61 3.37 -6.47
CA THR A 44 -0.17 4.24 -5.37
C THR A 44 -1.27 5.24 -5.03
N TYR A 45 -1.59 5.35 -3.76
CA TYR A 45 -2.62 6.24 -3.23
C TYR A 45 -2.03 7.28 -2.28
N THR A 46 -2.57 8.50 -2.31
CA THR A 46 -2.41 9.48 -1.23
C THR A 46 -3.03 8.95 0.06
N ALA A 47 -2.69 9.53 1.22
CA ALA A 47 -3.25 9.08 2.50
C ALA A 47 -4.79 9.16 2.54
N ALA A 48 -5.37 10.22 1.97
CA ALA A 48 -6.82 10.36 1.88
C ALA A 48 -7.48 9.26 1.04
N ALA A 49 -6.97 9.02 -0.17
CA ALA A 49 -7.49 7.98 -1.06
C ALA A 49 -7.24 6.58 -0.49
N PHE A 50 -6.08 6.36 0.14
CA PHE A 50 -5.75 5.10 0.80
C PHE A 50 -6.75 4.79 1.92
N ASN A 51 -7.06 5.78 2.78
CA ASN A 51 -8.03 5.62 3.85
C ASN A 51 -9.43 5.27 3.31
N GLN A 52 -9.87 5.94 2.23
CA GLN A 52 -11.15 5.64 1.60
C GLN A 52 -11.20 4.23 1.01
N CYS A 53 -10.18 3.85 0.26
CA CYS A 53 -10.10 2.51 -0.34
C CYS A 53 -9.97 1.41 0.72
N TRP A 54 -9.19 1.64 1.76
CA TRP A 54 -9.04 0.73 2.89
C TRP A 54 -10.37 0.50 3.62
N ALA A 55 -11.08 1.58 3.94
CA ALA A 55 -12.38 1.50 4.61
C ALA A 55 -13.46 0.85 3.75
N ALA A 56 -13.39 1.02 2.42
CA ALA A 56 -14.37 0.48 1.47
C ALA A 56 -14.15 -1.00 1.13
N TYR A 57 -12.99 -1.57 1.45
CA TYR A 57 -12.64 -2.94 1.09
C TYR A 57 -12.44 -3.84 2.33
N PRO A 58 -13.52 -4.36 2.94
CA PRO A 58 -13.42 -5.29 4.06
C PRO A 58 -12.65 -6.53 3.65
N GLY A 59 -11.57 -6.83 4.37
CA GLY A 59 -10.71 -7.97 4.09
C GLY A 59 -9.47 -7.65 3.26
N ALA A 60 -9.24 -6.38 2.86
CA ALA A 60 -7.93 -5.96 2.41
C ALA A 60 -6.90 -6.18 3.55
N GLN A 61 -5.68 -6.52 3.16
CA GLN A 61 -4.61 -6.89 4.09
C GLN A 61 -3.63 -5.73 4.18
N LEU A 62 -3.50 -5.12 5.37
CA LEU A 62 -2.59 -3.99 5.58
C LEU A 62 -1.26 -4.48 6.14
N VAL A 63 -0.18 -4.14 5.47
CA VAL A 63 1.18 -4.57 5.81
C VAL A 63 2.10 -3.38 6.03
N ASP A 64 2.66 -3.30 7.22
CA ASP A 64 3.77 -2.41 7.56
C ASP A 64 5.09 -3.12 7.24
N VAL A 65 5.81 -2.64 6.24
CA VAL A 65 7.06 -3.25 5.80
C VAL A 65 8.30 -2.62 6.44
N ARG A 66 8.11 -1.84 7.51
CA ARG A 66 9.18 -1.26 8.32
C ARG A 66 9.77 -2.31 9.27
N SER A 67 10.84 -1.91 9.98
CA SER A 67 11.40 -2.77 11.04
C SER A 67 10.40 -2.96 12.20
N ALA A 68 10.60 -4.01 12.99
CA ALA A 68 9.81 -4.28 14.18
C ALA A 68 9.88 -3.15 15.20
N GLU A 69 11.04 -2.48 15.32
CA GLU A 69 11.23 -1.35 16.22
C GLU A 69 10.44 -0.11 15.78
N GLU A 70 10.40 0.16 14.46
CA GLU A 70 9.57 1.23 13.91
C GLU A 70 8.08 0.95 14.12
N TYR A 71 7.65 -0.29 13.88
CA TYR A 71 6.29 -0.74 14.08
C TYR A 71 5.85 -0.63 15.55
N ALA A 72 6.69 -1.02 16.50
CA ALA A 72 6.41 -0.96 17.93
C ALA A 72 6.23 0.47 18.44
N LYS A 73 6.90 1.45 17.84
CA LYS A 73 6.76 2.88 18.19
C LYS A 73 5.45 3.50 17.72
N GLY A 74 4.75 2.85 16.80
CA GLY A 74 3.47 3.28 16.26
C GLY A 74 3.28 2.75 14.84
N HIS A 75 2.05 2.37 14.49
CA HIS A 75 1.66 1.84 13.20
C HIS A 75 0.20 2.13 12.89
N ILE A 76 -0.20 1.97 11.64
CA ILE A 76 -1.61 2.09 11.25
C ILE A 76 -2.39 0.92 11.87
N ALA A 77 -3.53 1.19 12.47
CA ALA A 77 -4.36 0.18 13.13
C ALA A 77 -4.62 -1.02 12.20
N SER A 78 -4.58 -2.22 12.75
CA SER A 78 -4.76 -3.50 12.05
C SER A 78 -3.63 -3.88 11.07
N ALA A 79 -2.56 -3.11 10.94
CA ALA A 79 -1.43 -3.47 10.12
C ALA A 79 -0.67 -4.67 10.71
N GLN A 80 -0.28 -5.61 9.83
CA GLN A 80 0.68 -6.66 10.15
C GLN A 80 2.09 -6.17 9.85
N ASN A 81 3.06 -6.48 10.69
CA ASN A 81 4.45 -6.14 10.42
C ASN A 81 5.17 -7.29 9.70
N ILE A 82 5.64 -7.02 8.48
CA ILE A 82 6.50 -7.92 7.71
C ILE A 82 7.66 -7.08 7.16
N ASP A 83 8.79 -7.10 7.82
CA ASP A 83 9.95 -6.26 7.48
C ASP A 83 10.57 -6.67 6.13
N VAL A 84 10.52 -5.76 5.15
CA VAL A 84 11.03 -5.98 3.78
C VAL A 84 12.54 -6.18 3.72
N LYS A 85 13.28 -5.79 4.77
CA LYS A 85 14.74 -5.97 4.85
C LYS A 85 15.15 -7.37 5.30
N LYS A 86 14.22 -8.19 5.76
CA LYS A 86 14.51 -9.56 6.19
C LYS A 86 14.46 -10.52 5.01
N ASP A 87 15.39 -11.46 4.97
CA ASP A 87 15.41 -12.52 3.95
C ASP A 87 14.13 -13.37 3.96
N SER A 88 13.47 -13.44 5.11
CA SER A 88 12.19 -14.14 5.31
C SER A 88 10.97 -13.38 4.79
N PHE A 89 11.11 -12.15 4.26
CA PHE A 89 9.98 -11.30 3.86
C PHE A 89 8.98 -12.03 2.95
N LEU A 90 9.46 -12.60 1.84
CA LEU A 90 8.57 -13.28 0.88
C LEU A 90 7.97 -14.58 1.43
N ALA A 91 8.72 -15.33 2.24
CA ALA A 91 8.20 -16.54 2.87
C ALA A 91 7.08 -16.23 3.88
N LEU A 92 7.25 -15.16 4.66
CA LEU A 92 6.22 -14.67 5.58
C LEU A 92 5.01 -14.13 4.82
N ALA A 93 5.21 -13.36 3.76
CA ALA A 93 4.13 -12.86 2.93
C ALA A 93 3.30 -14.01 2.31
N ASP A 94 3.96 -15.02 1.74
CA ASP A 94 3.28 -16.19 1.16
C ASP A 94 2.50 -16.99 2.21
N SER A 95 2.96 -17.02 3.48
CA SER A 95 2.30 -17.79 4.55
C SER A 95 1.16 -17.02 5.24
N LEU A 96 1.25 -15.69 5.30
CA LEU A 96 0.34 -14.84 6.09
C LEU A 96 -0.72 -14.13 5.24
N LEU A 97 -0.46 -13.94 3.94
CA LEU A 97 -1.32 -13.14 3.07
C LEU A 97 -2.06 -14.01 2.06
N ASP A 98 -3.30 -13.64 1.80
CA ASP A 98 -4.19 -14.27 0.85
C ASP A 98 -4.08 -13.58 -0.52
N LYS A 99 -3.60 -14.30 -1.55
CA LYS A 99 -3.43 -13.77 -2.92
C LYS A 99 -4.74 -13.42 -3.63
N SER A 100 -5.86 -13.91 -3.14
CA SER A 100 -7.19 -13.55 -3.67
C SER A 100 -7.67 -12.17 -3.23
N LYS A 101 -6.95 -11.54 -2.30
CA LYS A 101 -7.28 -10.23 -1.72
C LYS A 101 -6.16 -9.22 -1.98
N PRO A 102 -6.49 -7.94 -2.18
CA PRO A 102 -5.46 -6.92 -2.31
C PRO A 102 -4.64 -6.77 -1.03
N VAL A 103 -3.37 -6.46 -1.21
CA VAL A 103 -2.43 -6.15 -0.13
C VAL A 103 -2.12 -4.66 -0.18
N ALA A 104 -2.44 -3.96 0.88
CA ALA A 104 -2.06 -2.58 1.08
C ALA A 104 -0.73 -2.52 1.85
N VAL A 105 0.27 -1.83 1.31
CA VAL A 105 1.61 -1.76 1.91
C VAL A 105 1.99 -0.31 2.22
N TYR A 106 2.73 -0.14 3.31
CA TYR A 106 3.38 1.13 3.61
C TYR A 106 4.70 0.93 4.34
N CYS A 107 5.57 1.92 4.20
CA CYS A 107 6.76 2.07 5.03
C CYS A 107 6.77 3.44 5.70
N LYS A 108 7.94 4.01 6.00
CA LYS A 108 8.03 5.35 6.60
C LYS A 108 7.67 6.46 5.61
N GLY A 109 8.32 6.50 4.44
CA GLY A 109 8.20 7.56 3.43
C GLY A 109 7.95 7.08 2.01
N GLY A 110 7.60 5.80 1.78
CA GLY A 110 7.14 5.28 0.48
C GLY A 110 8.17 4.50 -0.34
N VAL A 111 9.49 4.58 -0.07
CA VAL A 111 10.50 3.89 -0.89
C VAL A 111 10.56 2.39 -0.60
N ARG A 112 10.69 1.98 0.66
CA ARG A 112 10.74 0.56 1.05
C ARG A 112 9.47 -0.19 0.67
N SER A 113 8.31 0.45 0.76
CA SER A 113 7.04 -0.14 0.37
C SER A 113 6.94 -0.38 -1.14
N ARG A 114 7.56 0.44 -1.98
CA ARG A 114 7.67 0.17 -3.42
C ARG A 114 8.61 -1.01 -3.71
N ILE A 115 9.69 -1.17 -2.94
CA ILE A 115 10.55 -2.37 -3.03
C ILE A 115 9.75 -3.62 -2.66
N ALA A 116 9.00 -3.56 -1.56
CA ALA A 116 8.12 -4.65 -1.14
C ALA A 116 7.05 -4.97 -2.19
N ALA A 117 6.41 -3.93 -2.76
CA ALA A 117 5.42 -4.08 -3.81
C ALA A 117 5.98 -4.82 -5.02
N LYS A 118 7.18 -4.46 -5.50
CA LYS A 118 7.83 -5.16 -6.61
C LYS A 118 8.01 -6.64 -6.34
N GLN A 119 8.41 -7.01 -5.13
CA GLN A 119 8.58 -8.41 -4.74
C GLN A 119 7.23 -9.15 -4.63
N LEU A 120 6.20 -8.50 -4.07
CA LEU A 120 4.86 -9.08 -3.93
C LEU A 120 4.17 -9.27 -5.29
N LEU A 121 4.29 -8.30 -6.20
CA LEU A 121 3.79 -8.41 -7.57
C LEU A 121 4.39 -9.61 -8.31
N ALA A 122 5.70 -9.83 -8.17
CA ALA A 122 6.39 -10.99 -8.74
C ALA A 122 5.86 -12.33 -8.16
N LYS A 123 5.21 -12.31 -6.99
CA LYS A 123 4.53 -13.45 -6.36
C LYS A 123 3.04 -13.55 -6.70
N GLY A 124 2.53 -12.66 -7.54
CA GLY A 124 1.14 -12.66 -8.00
C GLY A 124 0.14 -11.97 -7.06
N PHE A 125 0.60 -11.13 -6.15
CA PHE A 125 -0.27 -10.28 -5.34
C PHE A 125 -0.72 -9.04 -6.12
N MET A 126 -1.91 -8.54 -5.82
CA MET A 126 -2.35 -7.18 -6.16
C MET A 126 -1.92 -6.25 -5.03
N VAL A 127 -1.26 -5.13 -5.33
CA VAL A 127 -0.64 -4.30 -4.31
C VAL A 127 -1.08 -2.85 -4.40
N TYR A 128 -1.52 -2.29 -3.27
CA TYR A 128 -1.79 -0.88 -3.08
C TYR A 128 -0.72 -0.27 -2.17
N ASN A 129 -0.09 0.80 -2.62
CA ASN A 129 0.97 1.46 -1.91
C ASN A 129 0.52 2.81 -1.35
N LEU A 130 0.86 3.09 -0.10
CA LEU A 130 0.68 4.41 0.49
C LEU A 130 1.86 5.32 0.10
N GLN A 131 1.60 6.37 -0.67
CA GLN A 131 2.60 7.20 -1.35
C GLN A 131 3.67 7.74 -0.41
N ASP A 132 3.26 8.43 0.67
CA ASP A 132 4.15 9.08 1.62
C ASP A 132 4.34 8.26 2.91
N GLY A 133 3.91 7.00 2.90
CA GLY A 133 4.06 6.07 4.00
C GLY A 133 3.40 6.53 5.31
N TYR A 134 3.93 6.05 6.41
CA TYR A 134 3.42 6.35 7.76
C TYR A 134 3.53 7.84 8.10
N ASP A 135 4.59 8.53 7.64
CA ASP A 135 4.74 9.97 7.86
C ASP A 135 3.61 10.76 7.17
N GLY A 136 3.25 10.36 5.94
CA GLY A 136 2.10 10.95 5.22
C GLY A 136 0.76 10.63 5.87
N TRP A 137 0.61 9.42 6.40
CA TRP A 137 -0.56 9.02 7.15
C TRP A 137 -0.76 9.86 8.41
N LEU A 138 0.30 10.09 9.18
CA LEU A 138 0.23 10.94 10.38
C LEU A 138 -0.11 12.39 10.06
N ARG A 139 0.47 12.95 8.99
CA ARG A 139 0.11 14.32 8.54
C ARG A 139 -1.36 14.42 8.20
N TYR A 140 -1.88 13.47 7.42
CA TYR A 140 -3.29 13.43 7.03
C TYR A 140 -4.22 13.48 8.23
N TRP A 141 -3.96 12.69 9.27
CA TRP A 141 -4.81 12.67 10.47
C TRP A 141 -4.64 13.88 11.38
N ASN A 142 -3.47 14.50 11.40
CA ASN A 142 -3.25 15.72 12.18
C ASN A 142 -3.89 16.98 11.56
N GLU A 143 -4.27 16.91 10.29
CA GLU A 143 -4.88 18.00 9.54
C GLU A 143 -6.43 17.90 9.50
N GLN A 144 -7.04 16.86 10.12
CA GLN A 144 -8.49 16.70 10.23
C GLN A 144 -9.04 17.43 11.45
#